data_e5edc8fb13e3ff77e7e4759a993f71e0
#
_entry.id   e5edc8fb13e3ff77e7e4759a993f71e0
#
_cell.length_a   1.000
_cell.length_b   1.000
_cell.length_c   1.000
_cell.angle_alpha   90.00
_cell.angle_beta   90.00
_cell.angle_gamma   90.00
#
_symmetry.space_group_name_H-M   'P 1'
#
loop_
_entity.id
_entity.type
_entity.pdbx_description
1 polymer ?
#
loop_
_entity_poly.entity_id
_entity_poly.type
_entity_poly.pdbx_seq_one_letter_code
_entity_poly.pdbx_strand_id
1 'polypeptide(L)'
;IGTGSGSMTSFVASIVKPRGHVYTFDVDENFMKIAEKNIRRAGVSKYVTQHNLDLKTSKDTPVADIDVALIDLGDPWIVIPKVRQMLKGSGSIFAICPTMNQLEKLTMALVENEFTDIESTEHIIRTIEAREGKTRHSFQGIGHTTYLCFARKAFFGRKAKATTKAKATTKAKATTKAKATKKSTKN
;
A
#
# COMPACT_ATOMS: atom_id res chain seq x y z
N ILE A 1 7.89 -0.71 5.11
CA ILE A 1 7.81 -2.14 5.37
C ILE A 1 8.49 -2.83 4.20
N GLY A 2 9.52 -3.68 4.48
CA GLY A 2 10.50 -4.16 3.51
C GLY A 2 11.68 -3.18 3.44
N THR A 3 12.58 -3.24 4.44
CA THR A 3 13.75 -2.34 4.53
C THR A 3 14.73 -2.58 3.39
N GLY A 4 14.96 -3.85 3.05
CA GLY A 4 15.92 -4.27 2.06
C GLY A 4 17.31 -3.64 2.28
N SER A 5 17.86 -3.02 1.24
CA SER A 5 19.14 -2.31 1.35
C SER A 5 19.09 -0.99 2.13
N GLY A 6 17.93 -0.52 2.55
CA GLY A 6 17.73 0.78 3.19
C GLY A 6 17.74 1.98 2.23
N SER A 7 17.67 1.74 0.92
CA SER A 7 17.70 2.80 -0.08
C SER A 7 16.47 3.70 0.01
N MET A 8 15.26 3.10 -0.05
CA MET A 8 14.01 3.85 0.10
C MET A 8 13.91 4.51 1.49
N THR A 9 14.29 3.78 2.55
CA THR A 9 14.33 4.30 3.93
C THR A 9 15.19 5.55 4.04
N SER A 10 16.40 5.53 3.47
CA SER A 10 17.31 6.67 3.47
C SER A 10 16.76 7.86 2.69
N PHE A 11 16.14 7.60 1.54
CA PHE A 11 15.51 8.63 0.71
C PHE A 11 14.36 9.31 1.45
N VAL A 12 13.43 8.54 2.00
CA VAL A 12 12.30 9.06 2.76
C VAL A 12 12.77 9.84 3.98
N ALA A 13 13.74 9.32 4.75
CA ALA A 13 14.31 10.01 5.89
C ALA A 13 14.95 11.36 5.52
N SER A 14 15.56 11.45 4.33
CA SER A 14 16.12 12.71 3.82
C SER A 14 15.04 13.75 3.49
N ILE A 15 13.84 13.32 3.13
CA ILE A 15 12.71 14.21 2.83
C ILE A 15 12.03 14.68 4.11
N VAL A 16 11.79 13.78 5.07
CA VAL A 16 10.99 14.11 6.25
C VAL A 16 11.76 14.85 7.34
N LYS A 17 13.11 14.84 7.31
CA LYS A 17 13.93 15.60 8.26
C LYS A 17 13.68 17.11 8.15
N PRO A 18 13.87 17.93 9.17
CA PRO A 18 14.30 17.53 10.53
C PRO A 18 13.15 17.13 11.46
N ARG A 19 11.89 17.23 11.03
CA ARG A 19 10.71 17.10 11.89
C ARG A 19 10.05 15.73 11.87
N GLY A 20 10.30 14.93 10.80
CA GLY A 20 9.72 13.61 10.64
C GLY A 20 10.66 12.50 11.09
N HIS A 21 10.11 11.29 11.21
CA HIS A 21 10.83 10.08 11.58
C HIS A 21 10.34 8.90 10.74
N VAL A 22 11.24 7.97 10.42
CA VAL A 22 10.96 6.76 9.66
C VAL A 22 11.14 5.53 10.54
N TYR A 23 10.12 4.73 10.65
CA TYR A 23 10.19 3.39 11.23
C TYR A 23 10.24 2.39 10.09
N THR A 24 11.23 1.51 10.08
CA THR A 24 11.38 0.54 9.01
C THR A 24 11.48 -0.88 9.56
N PHE A 25 10.92 -1.84 8.81
CA PHE A 25 10.72 -3.22 9.24
C PHE A 25 11.26 -4.18 8.20
N ASP A 26 12.03 -5.16 8.63
CA ASP A 26 12.48 -6.29 7.80
C ASP A 26 12.67 -7.53 8.68
N VAL A 27 12.51 -8.69 8.08
CA VAL A 27 12.71 -9.98 8.74
C VAL A 27 14.16 -10.45 8.64
N ASP A 28 14.89 -10.00 7.62
CA ASP A 28 16.25 -10.45 7.34
C ASP A 28 17.28 -9.56 8.04
N GLU A 29 17.98 -10.14 9.02
CA GLU A 29 19.04 -9.44 9.75
C GLU A 29 20.21 -8.98 8.86
N ASN A 30 20.50 -9.67 7.78
CA ASN A 30 21.59 -9.28 6.88
C ASN A 30 21.21 -8.03 6.12
N PHE A 31 19.96 -7.95 5.62
CA PHE A 31 19.45 -6.71 5.03
C PHE A 31 19.43 -5.58 6.05
N MET A 32 19.04 -5.82 7.29
CA MET A 32 19.06 -4.81 8.35
C MET A 32 20.46 -4.25 8.58
N LYS A 33 21.50 -5.10 8.61
CA LYS A 33 22.90 -4.68 8.73
C LYS A 33 23.39 -3.87 7.52
N ILE A 34 22.97 -4.25 6.31
CA ILE A 34 23.27 -3.50 5.08
C ILE A 34 22.59 -2.14 5.11
N ALA A 35 21.30 -2.12 5.47
CA ALA A 35 20.51 -0.90 5.59
C ALA A 35 21.12 0.05 6.60
N GLU A 36 21.52 -0.42 7.77
CA GLU A 36 22.18 0.41 8.80
C GLU A 36 23.40 1.15 8.26
N LYS A 37 24.27 0.45 7.51
CA LYS A 37 25.44 1.06 6.87
C LYS A 37 25.05 2.13 5.86
N ASN A 38 24.06 1.86 5.02
CA ASN A 38 23.58 2.80 3.99
C ASN A 38 22.89 4.02 4.60
N ILE A 39 22.05 3.84 5.62
CA ILE A 39 21.38 4.91 6.37
C ILE A 39 22.42 5.81 7.04
N ARG A 40 23.48 5.22 7.62
CA ARG A 40 24.60 5.97 8.22
C ARG A 40 25.36 6.78 7.16
N ARG A 41 25.67 6.16 5.99
CA ARG A 41 26.34 6.86 4.89
C ARG A 41 25.51 8.02 4.33
N ALA A 42 24.19 7.89 4.32
CA ALA A 42 23.26 8.96 3.93
C ALA A 42 23.13 10.07 4.98
N GLY A 43 23.71 9.93 6.19
CA GLY A 43 23.66 10.93 7.24
C GLY A 43 22.28 11.11 7.86
N VAL A 44 21.41 10.10 7.81
CA VAL A 44 20.02 10.19 8.29
C VAL A 44 19.70 9.27 9.47
N SER A 45 20.70 8.63 10.09
CA SER A 45 20.49 7.64 11.17
C SER A 45 19.62 8.12 12.30
N LYS A 46 19.74 9.40 12.72
CA LYS A 46 18.94 9.97 13.82
C LYS A 46 17.44 10.11 13.49
N TYR A 47 17.06 9.94 12.23
CA TYR A 47 15.68 10.04 11.77
C TYR A 47 15.08 8.67 11.41
N VAL A 48 15.79 7.57 11.72
CA VAL A 48 15.37 6.22 11.37
C VAL A 48 15.45 5.31 12.59
N THR A 49 14.38 4.56 12.83
CA THR A 49 14.36 3.42 13.74
C THR A 49 14.12 2.15 12.95
N GLN A 50 15.04 1.19 13.08
CA GLN A 50 14.95 -0.10 12.43
C GLN A 50 14.37 -1.14 13.38
N HIS A 51 13.42 -1.93 12.91
CA HIS A 51 12.82 -3.05 13.62
C HIS A 51 13.04 -4.34 12.85
N ASN A 52 13.81 -5.27 13.41
CA ASN A 52 13.89 -6.63 12.88
C ASN A 52 12.65 -7.40 13.33
N LEU A 53 11.59 -7.32 12.55
CA LEU A 53 10.27 -7.85 12.90
C LEU A 53 9.46 -8.21 11.65
N ASP A 54 8.88 -9.40 11.66
CA ASP A 54 7.89 -9.80 10.67
C ASP A 54 6.51 -9.24 11.03
N LEU A 55 6.08 -8.20 10.33
CA LEU A 55 4.75 -7.61 10.52
C LEU A 55 3.61 -8.54 10.06
N LYS A 56 3.86 -9.58 9.28
CA LYS A 56 2.82 -10.53 8.87
C LYS A 56 2.39 -11.42 10.03
N THR A 57 3.35 -11.86 10.84
CA THR A 57 3.14 -12.83 11.92
C THR A 57 3.12 -12.22 13.31
N SER A 58 3.73 -11.05 13.50
CA SER A 58 3.76 -10.35 14.79
C SER A 58 2.36 -10.11 15.33
N LYS A 59 2.17 -10.26 16.63
CA LYS A 59 0.93 -9.86 17.34
C LYS A 59 0.90 -8.38 17.65
N ASP A 60 2.07 -7.75 17.77
CA ASP A 60 2.23 -6.36 18.19
C ASP A 60 2.19 -5.39 17.01
N THR A 61 1.69 -4.18 17.27
CA THR A 61 1.85 -3.01 16.43
C THR A 61 2.87 -2.08 17.09
N PRO A 62 4.16 -2.19 16.73
CA PRO A 62 5.25 -1.56 17.50
C PRO A 62 5.28 -0.02 17.39
N VAL A 63 4.52 0.52 16.45
CA VAL A 63 4.37 1.96 16.25
C VAL A 63 2.91 2.32 15.98
N ALA A 64 2.53 3.54 16.32
CA ALA A 64 1.18 4.08 16.11
C ALA A 64 1.27 5.51 15.57
N ASP A 65 0.14 6.06 15.19
CA ASP A 65 0.00 7.44 14.71
C ASP A 65 0.89 7.79 13.52
N ILE A 66 1.04 6.84 12.61
CA ILE A 66 1.80 6.98 11.37
C ILE A 66 1.00 7.77 10.34
N ASP A 67 1.63 8.72 9.66
CA ASP A 67 1.02 9.51 8.59
C ASP A 67 0.96 8.71 7.28
N VAL A 68 2.05 8.00 6.93
CA VAL A 68 2.17 7.27 5.66
C VAL A 68 2.87 5.94 5.89
N ALA A 69 2.33 4.87 5.32
CA ALA A 69 2.97 3.56 5.25
C ALA A 69 3.40 3.24 3.82
N LEU A 70 4.69 3.01 3.61
CA LEU A 70 5.25 2.51 2.36
C LEU A 70 5.45 1.01 2.48
N ILE A 71 4.94 0.23 1.51
CA ILE A 71 4.94 -1.23 1.56
C ILE A 71 5.61 -1.78 0.30
N ASP A 72 6.75 -2.43 0.50
CA ASP A 72 7.50 -3.12 -0.55
C ASP A 72 7.74 -4.57 -0.10
N LEU A 73 6.71 -5.39 -0.26
CA LEU A 73 6.67 -6.80 0.13
C LEU A 73 6.12 -7.66 -1.00
N GLY A 74 6.51 -8.94 -1.03
CA GLY A 74 5.93 -9.92 -1.97
C GLY A 74 4.41 -10.11 -1.81
N ASP A 75 3.88 -9.95 -0.59
CA ASP A 75 2.45 -10.14 -0.26
C ASP A 75 1.91 -8.96 0.54
N PRO A 76 1.81 -7.75 -0.04
CA PRO A 76 1.46 -6.54 0.70
C PRO A 76 0.05 -6.59 1.33
N TRP A 77 -0.87 -7.38 0.77
CA TRP A 77 -2.24 -7.51 1.29
C TRP A 77 -2.31 -8.12 2.69
N ILE A 78 -1.34 -8.95 3.09
CA ILE A 78 -1.34 -9.63 4.39
C ILE A 78 -1.16 -8.63 5.54
N VAL A 79 -0.37 -7.58 5.34
CA VAL A 79 -0.08 -6.60 6.39
C VAL A 79 -1.12 -5.47 6.50
N ILE A 80 -2.07 -5.36 5.57
CA ILE A 80 -3.05 -4.27 5.51
C ILE A 80 -3.85 -4.09 6.82
N PRO A 81 -4.39 -5.16 7.45
CA PRO A 81 -5.14 -4.99 8.71
C PRO A 81 -4.28 -4.37 9.83
N LYS A 82 -2.99 -4.76 9.89
CA LYS A 82 -2.06 -4.24 10.90
C LYS A 82 -1.62 -2.81 10.58
N VAL A 83 -1.28 -2.54 9.33
CA VAL A 83 -0.93 -1.18 8.86
C VAL A 83 -2.08 -0.21 9.14
N ARG A 84 -3.33 -0.65 8.95
CA ARG A 84 -4.50 0.16 9.29
C ARG A 84 -4.55 0.57 10.76
N GLN A 85 -4.15 -0.33 11.68
CA GLN A 85 -4.08 -0.01 13.11
C GLN A 85 -2.97 1.01 13.43
N MET A 86 -1.84 0.93 12.72
CA MET A 86 -0.70 1.82 12.90
C MET A 86 -0.95 3.23 12.36
N LEU A 87 -1.77 3.36 11.31
CA LEU A 87 -2.04 4.64 10.66
C LEU A 87 -2.97 5.53 11.49
N LYS A 88 -2.71 6.83 11.47
CA LYS A 88 -3.64 7.88 11.89
C LYS A 88 -4.96 7.81 11.11
N GLY A 89 -5.98 8.50 11.59
CA GLY A 89 -7.16 8.82 10.77
C GLY A 89 -6.74 9.60 9.53
N SER A 90 -7.21 9.21 8.35
CA SER A 90 -6.82 9.76 7.04
C SER A 90 -5.35 9.54 6.65
N GLY A 91 -4.60 8.70 7.37
CA GLY A 91 -3.26 8.28 6.97
C GLY A 91 -3.29 7.49 5.67
N SER A 92 -2.19 7.51 4.93
CA SER A 92 -2.11 6.96 3.59
C SER A 92 -1.25 5.70 3.52
N ILE A 93 -1.55 4.85 2.55
CA ILE A 93 -0.70 3.73 2.13
C ILE A 93 -0.18 3.99 0.73
N PHE A 94 1.05 3.60 0.49
CA PHE A 94 1.66 3.48 -0.82
C PHE A 94 2.33 2.12 -0.92
N ALA A 95 1.94 1.31 -1.89
CA ALA A 95 2.46 -0.05 -2.03
C ALA A 95 2.96 -0.32 -3.46
N ILE A 96 3.97 -1.18 -3.55
CA ILE A 96 4.59 -1.63 -4.80
C ILE A 96 4.16 -3.07 -5.07
N CYS A 97 3.59 -3.31 -6.26
CA CYS A 97 3.15 -4.64 -6.70
C CYS A 97 3.81 -4.99 -8.04
N PRO A 98 4.71 -5.97 -8.10
CA PRO A 98 5.33 -6.42 -9.35
C PRO A 98 4.33 -7.01 -10.36
N THR A 99 3.19 -7.54 -9.94
CA THR A 99 2.23 -8.21 -10.81
C THR A 99 0.79 -7.72 -10.60
N MET A 100 -0.04 -7.83 -11.65
CA MET A 100 -1.48 -7.50 -11.57
C MET A 100 -2.21 -8.36 -10.55
N ASN A 101 -1.85 -9.63 -10.40
CA ASN A 101 -2.49 -10.51 -9.41
C ASN A 101 -2.22 -10.05 -7.97
N GLN A 102 -1.03 -9.50 -7.71
CA GLN A 102 -0.71 -8.91 -6.40
C GLN A 102 -1.49 -7.61 -6.19
N LEU A 103 -1.59 -6.77 -7.23
CA LEU A 103 -2.37 -5.54 -7.20
C LEU A 103 -3.85 -5.80 -6.92
N GLU A 104 -4.44 -6.80 -7.57
CA GLU A 104 -5.83 -7.22 -7.34
C GLU A 104 -6.04 -7.64 -5.88
N LYS A 105 -5.21 -8.55 -5.35
CA LYS A 105 -5.29 -9.00 -3.96
C LYS A 105 -5.13 -7.84 -2.97
N LEU A 106 -4.19 -6.93 -3.25
CA LEU A 106 -3.99 -5.73 -2.42
C LEU A 106 -5.24 -4.84 -2.43
N THR A 107 -5.80 -4.59 -3.61
CA THR A 107 -7.01 -3.76 -3.76
C THR A 107 -8.19 -4.34 -2.97
N MET A 108 -8.39 -5.66 -3.06
CA MET A 108 -9.45 -6.33 -2.28
C MET A 108 -9.21 -6.18 -0.77
N ALA A 109 -7.98 -6.41 -0.30
CA ALA A 109 -7.64 -6.23 1.11
C ALA A 109 -7.83 -4.78 1.59
N LEU A 110 -7.52 -3.79 0.76
CA LEU A 110 -7.74 -2.38 1.07
C LEU A 110 -9.24 -2.07 1.23
N VAL A 111 -10.08 -2.55 0.31
CA VAL A 111 -11.55 -2.40 0.39
C VAL A 111 -12.11 -3.06 1.66
N GLU A 112 -11.71 -4.29 1.94
CA GLU A 112 -12.14 -5.04 3.13
C GLU A 112 -11.72 -4.36 4.44
N ASN A 113 -10.61 -3.65 4.42
CA ASN A 113 -10.10 -2.90 5.57
C ASN A 113 -10.49 -1.41 5.57
N GLU A 114 -11.56 -1.05 4.88
CA GLU A 114 -12.15 0.30 4.90
C GLU A 114 -11.15 1.41 4.50
N PHE A 115 -10.35 1.17 3.47
CA PHE A 115 -9.59 2.22 2.79
C PHE A 115 -10.43 2.84 1.67
N THR A 116 -10.16 4.11 1.36
CA THR A 116 -10.79 4.89 0.28
C THR A 116 -9.72 5.49 -0.62
N ASP A 117 -10.15 6.19 -1.66
CA ASP A 117 -9.24 6.84 -2.62
C ASP A 117 -8.19 5.86 -3.15
N ILE A 118 -8.63 4.61 -3.45
CA ILE A 118 -7.75 3.57 -3.96
C ILE A 118 -7.44 3.88 -5.42
N GLU A 119 -6.19 4.18 -5.69
CA GLU A 119 -5.68 4.50 -7.01
C GLU A 119 -4.51 3.58 -7.34
N SER A 120 -4.51 3.02 -8.55
CA SER A 120 -3.44 2.16 -9.04
C SER A 120 -2.89 2.69 -10.34
N THR A 121 -1.56 2.78 -10.46
CA THR A 121 -0.87 3.32 -11.63
C THR A 121 0.29 2.44 -12.07
N GLU A 122 0.57 2.48 -13.36
CA GLU A 122 1.79 1.96 -13.96
C GLU A 122 2.53 3.11 -14.64
N HIS A 123 3.84 3.20 -14.46
CA HIS A 123 4.67 4.23 -15.06
C HIS A 123 5.58 3.61 -16.13
N ILE A 124 5.32 3.94 -17.40
CA ILE A 124 6.10 3.46 -18.55
C ILE A 124 6.93 4.61 -19.09
N ILE A 125 8.25 4.46 -19.08
CA ILE A 125 9.18 5.43 -19.64
C ILE A 125 9.74 4.88 -20.96
N ARG A 126 9.56 5.65 -22.05
CA ARG A 126 10.13 5.36 -23.35
C ARG A 126 11.25 6.35 -23.66
N THR A 127 12.47 5.84 -23.72
CA THR A 127 13.63 6.65 -24.11
C THR A 127 13.64 6.88 -25.61
N ILE A 128 14.00 8.08 -26.03
CA ILE A 128 14.15 8.46 -27.43
C ILE A 128 15.64 8.64 -27.74
N GLU A 129 16.10 8.00 -28.77
CA GLU A 129 17.42 8.24 -29.38
C GLU A 129 17.25 9.32 -30.45
N ALA A 130 17.68 10.53 -30.13
CA ALA A 130 17.64 11.66 -31.07
C ALA A 130 18.95 11.70 -31.85
N ARG A 131 18.88 11.50 -33.18
CA ARG A 131 20.00 11.61 -34.11
C ARG A 131 19.49 12.24 -35.39
N GLU A 132 20.31 13.05 -36.04
CA GLU A 132 19.95 13.67 -37.32
C GLU A 132 19.51 12.62 -38.35
N GLY A 133 18.33 12.78 -38.89
CA GLY A 133 17.70 11.88 -39.87
C GLY A 133 17.33 10.48 -39.34
N LYS A 134 17.53 10.18 -38.04
CA LYS A 134 17.32 8.84 -37.45
C LYS A 134 16.74 8.87 -36.04
N THR A 135 15.97 9.90 -35.71
CA THR A 135 15.30 9.98 -34.40
C THR A 135 14.23 8.89 -34.27
N ARG A 136 14.31 8.09 -33.22
CA ARG A 136 13.40 6.96 -32.96
C ARG A 136 13.33 6.63 -31.47
N HIS A 137 12.35 5.83 -31.11
CA HIS A 137 12.36 5.20 -29.78
C HIS A 137 13.55 4.25 -29.63
N SER A 138 14.15 4.22 -28.45
CA SER A 138 15.14 3.19 -28.11
C SER A 138 14.51 1.80 -28.22
N PHE A 139 15.21 0.85 -28.79
CA PHE A 139 14.82 -0.55 -28.79
C PHE A 139 15.10 -1.22 -27.45
N GLN A 140 15.92 -0.59 -26.60
CA GLN A 140 16.20 -1.04 -25.24
C GLN A 140 15.20 -0.37 -24.30
N GLY A 141 14.32 -1.14 -23.70
CA GLY A 141 13.37 -0.66 -22.72
C GLY A 141 12.89 -1.81 -21.84
N ILE A 142 12.67 -1.52 -20.57
CA ILE A 142 11.98 -2.44 -19.68
C ILE A 142 10.49 -2.27 -19.97
N GLY A 143 9.82 -3.32 -20.46
CA GLY A 143 8.42 -3.29 -20.86
C GLY A 143 7.47 -3.14 -19.66
N HIS A 144 7.89 -3.60 -18.47
CA HIS A 144 7.14 -3.48 -17.23
C HIS A 144 8.11 -3.59 -16.04
N THR A 145 7.83 -2.85 -14.97
CA THR A 145 8.57 -2.96 -13.70
C THR A 145 7.64 -3.31 -12.55
N THR A 146 6.77 -2.39 -12.16
CA THR A 146 5.85 -2.55 -11.04
C THR A 146 4.58 -1.72 -11.26
N TYR A 147 3.51 -2.10 -10.56
CA TYR A 147 2.33 -1.29 -10.31
C TYR A 147 2.46 -0.60 -8.97
N LEU A 148 2.00 0.64 -8.90
CA LEU A 148 1.96 1.43 -7.67
C LEU A 148 0.50 1.55 -7.23
N CYS A 149 0.24 1.29 -5.95
CA CYS A 149 -1.08 1.42 -5.38
C CYS A 149 -1.05 2.43 -4.23
N PHE A 150 -1.90 3.42 -4.31
CA PHE A 150 -2.16 4.40 -3.25
C PHE A 150 -3.54 4.14 -2.65
N ALA A 151 -3.67 4.36 -1.34
CA ALA A 151 -4.97 4.38 -0.67
C ALA A 151 -4.93 5.22 0.60
N ARG A 152 -6.10 5.64 1.07
CA ARG A 152 -6.26 6.41 2.29
C ARG A 152 -7.12 5.69 3.30
N LYS A 153 -6.71 5.66 4.56
CA LYS A 153 -7.51 5.12 5.66
C LYS A 153 -8.76 5.97 5.83
N ALA A 154 -9.94 5.39 5.62
CA ALA A 154 -11.18 6.10 5.83
C ALA A 154 -11.40 6.37 7.32
N PHE A 155 -11.85 7.58 7.64
CA PHE A 155 -12.30 7.97 8.97
C PHE A 155 -13.82 7.96 8.99
N PHE A 156 -14.41 6.81 9.35
CA PHE A 156 -15.85 6.72 9.57
C PHE A 156 -16.17 7.11 11.01
N GLY A 157 -16.81 8.25 11.21
CA GLY A 157 -17.46 8.55 12.47
C GLY A 157 -18.52 7.49 12.80
N ARG A 158 -18.84 7.28 14.07
CA ARG A 158 -19.79 6.24 14.56
C ARG A 158 -21.12 6.16 13.78
N LYS A 159 -21.58 7.25 13.14
CA LYS A 159 -22.82 7.29 12.33
C LYS A 159 -22.68 6.62 10.94
N ALA A 160 -21.51 6.54 10.34
CA ALA A 160 -21.33 5.94 9.01
C ALA A 160 -21.47 4.41 9.01
N LYS A 161 -21.10 3.73 10.11
CA LYS A 161 -21.26 2.26 10.23
C LYS A 161 -22.73 1.81 10.20
N ALA A 162 -23.67 2.63 10.68
CA ALA A 162 -25.10 2.33 10.64
C ALA A 162 -25.69 2.41 9.22
N THR A 163 -25.22 3.36 8.41
CA THR A 163 -25.75 3.61 7.05
C THR A 163 -25.35 2.50 6.07
N THR A 164 -24.16 1.95 6.22
CA THR A 164 -23.67 0.86 5.34
C THR A 164 -24.41 -0.45 5.61
N LYS A 165 -24.71 -0.77 6.89
CA LYS A 165 -25.56 -1.94 7.23
C LYS A 165 -27.01 -1.77 6.73
N ALA A 166 -27.59 -0.57 6.82
CA ALA A 166 -28.95 -0.30 6.34
C ALA A 166 -29.07 -0.48 4.82
N LYS A 167 -28.08 0.00 4.02
CA LYS A 167 -28.06 -0.17 2.56
C LYS A 167 -27.91 -1.64 2.14
N ALA A 168 -27.11 -2.43 2.84
CA ALA A 168 -26.95 -3.86 2.57
C ALA A 168 -28.25 -4.64 2.86
N THR A 169 -28.92 -4.34 3.97
CA THR A 169 -30.17 -4.97 4.37
C THR A 169 -31.34 -4.61 3.45
N THR A 170 -31.39 -3.36 2.96
CA THR A 170 -32.41 -2.91 2.00
C THR A 170 -32.23 -3.57 0.62
N LYS A 171 -30.96 -3.75 0.18
CA LYS A 171 -30.66 -4.44 -1.08
C LYS A 171 -31.02 -5.93 -1.02
N ALA A 172 -30.75 -6.59 0.12
CA ALA A 172 -31.12 -8.00 0.31
C ALA A 172 -32.66 -8.21 0.35
N LYS A 173 -33.41 -7.33 1.04
CA LYS A 173 -34.88 -7.38 1.08
C LYS A 173 -35.52 -7.12 -0.28
N ALA A 174 -34.97 -6.21 -1.09
CA ALA A 174 -35.46 -5.94 -2.45
C ALA A 174 -35.31 -7.15 -3.38
N THR A 175 -34.15 -7.85 -3.27
CA THR A 175 -33.87 -9.05 -4.10
C THR A 175 -34.76 -10.23 -3.73
N THR A 176 -35.09 -10.39 -2.45
CA THR A 176 -36.00 -11.46 -1.96
C THR A 176 -37.44 -11.21 -2.41
N LYS A 177 -37.89 -9.94 -2.37
CA LYS A 177 -39.26 -9.57 -2.80
C LYS A 177 -39.46 -9.75 -4.31
N ALA A 178 -38.43 -9.43 -5.13
CA ALA A 178 -38.47 -9.63 -6.59
C ALA A 178 -38.47 -11.12 -7.00
N LYS A 179 -37.85 -12.01 -6.20
CA LYS A 179 -37.91 -13.47 -6.43
C LYS A 179 -39.24 -14.09 -6.04
N ALA A 180 -39.92 -13.56 -5.02
CA ALA A 180 -41.24 -14.04 -4.59
C ALA A 180 -42.31 -13.69 -5.61
N THR A 181 -42.30 -12.49 -6.20
CA THR A 181 -43.26 -12.04 -7.21
C THR A 181 -43.17 -12.83 -8.52
N LYS A 182 -41.96 -13.25 -8.93
CA LYS A 182 -41.75 -14.08 -10.14
C LYS A 182 -42.21 -15.54 -9.98
N LYS A 183 -42.43 -16.03 -8.76
CA LYS A 183 -42.93 -17.38 -8.50
C LYS A 183 -44.47 -17.48 -8.51
N SER A 184 -45.14 -16.35 -8.28
CA SER A 184 -46.61 -16.25 -8.24
C SER A 184 -47.26 -16.06 -9.62
N THR A 185 -46.53 -15.78 -10.69
CA THR A 185 -46.99 -15.55 -12.05
C THR A 185 -46.77 -16.75 -12.98
N LYS A 186 -46.42 -17.93 -12.42
CA LYS A 186 -46.20 -19.17 -13.20
C LYS A 186 -47.06 -20.36 -12.72
N ASN A 187 -48.24 -20.10 -12.14
CA ASN A 187 -49.29 -21.08 -11.94
C ASN A 187 -50.57 -20.59 -12.61
#